data_6e7da9d56676ea5624b7d85fc63fb6c8
#
_entry.id   6e7da9d56676ea5624b7d85fc63fb6c8
#
_cell.length_a   1.000
_cell.length_b   1.000
_cell.length_c   1.000
_cell.angle_alpha   90.00
_cell.angle_beta   90.00
_cell.angle_gamma   90.00
#
_symmetry.space_group_name_H-M   'P 1'
#
loop_
_entity.id
_entity.type
_entity.pdbx_description
1 polymer ?
#
loop_
_entity_poly.entity_id
_entity_poly.type
_entity_poly.pdbx_seq_one_letter_code
_entity_poly.pdbx_strand_id
1 'polypeptide(L)'
;IINGAERVIVSQLVRSPGIYYGIAHDKIGKELYSSTVIPNRGAWLEYETDSNDVFNVRVDRTRKVPITVLIRALGIGTNAEIKELFGEEPKILASIEKDPSDNYEDGLLELYKKIRPGEPLSVDSAESLINSMFFDPRRYDLAKVGRYKFNKKLALRNRISGFILAEDVLD
;
A
#
# COMPACT_ATOMS: atom_id res chain seq x y z
N ILE A 1 -19.51 30.37 -14.80
CA ILE A 1 -20.63 30.89 -14.01
C ILE A 1 -21.27 29.72 -13.26
N ILE A 2 -21.37 29.84 -11.94
CA ILE A 2 -22.01 28.84 -11.08
C ILE A 2 -23.09 29.54 -10.25
N ASN A 3 -24.33 29.14 -10.38
CA ASN A 3 -25.50 29.75 -9.73
C ASN A 3 -25.60 31.29 -9.97
N GLY A 4 -25.29 31.72 -11.18
CA GLY A 4 -25.33 33.14 -11.54
C GLY A 4 -24.12 33.99 -11.10
N ALA A 5 -23.18 33.42 -10.40
CA ALA A 5 -21.95 34.12 -9.96
C ALA A 5 -20.76 33.75 -10.86
N GLU A 6 -19.99 34.77 -11.22
CA GLU A 6 -18.71 34.56 -11.90
C GLU A 6 -17.68 33.94 -10.94
N ARG A 7 -17.10 32.85 -11.32
CA ARG A 7 -16.11 32.12 -10.50
C ARG A 7 -14.90 31.75 -11.32
N VAL A 8 -13.76 31.71 -10.68
CA VAL A 8 -12.48 31.27 -11.25
C VAL A 8 -12.05 29.98 -10.58
N ILE A 9 -11.64 29.03 -11.38
CA ILE A 9 -11.05 27.79 -10.87
C ILE A 9 -9.57 28.05 -10.62
N VAL A 10 -9.18 27.96 -9.35
CA VAL A 10 -7.77 28.10 -8.94
C VAL A 10 -7.04 26.79 -9.17
N SER A 11 -5.92 26.84 -9.90
CA SER A 11 -5.05 25.68 -10.07
C SER A 11 -4.44 25.28 -8.73
N GLN A 12 -4.52 24.00 -8.41
CA GLN A 12 -3.94 23.45 -7.19
C GLN A 12 -2.68 22.65 -7.51
N LEU A 13 -1.61 22.94 -6.75
CA LEU A 13 -0.38 22.18 -6.85
C LEU A 13 -0.54 20.85 -6.12
N VAL A 14 -0.33 19.75 -6.82
CA VAL A 14 -0.41 18.39 -6.27
C VAL A 14 0.95 17.70 -6.35
N ARG A 15 1.17 16.70 -5.49
CA ARG A 15 2.38 15.89 -5.57
C ARG A 15 2.37 15.02 -6.81
N SER A 16 3.52 14.92 -7.44
CA SER A 16 3.72 14.00 -8.57
C SER A 16 3.57 12.54 -8.14
N PRO A 17 3.03 11.66 -8.99
CA PRO A 17 3.03 10.23 -8.72
C PRO A 17 4.44 9.69 -8.42
N GLY A 18 4.55 8.75 -7.50
CA GLY A 18 5.81 8.14 -7.12
C GLY A 18 5.81 7.64 -5.68
N ILE A 19 6.99 7.37 -5.15
CA ILE A 19 7.19 6.97 -3.76
C ILE A 19 7.96 8.05 -3.01
N TYR A 20 7.53 8.36 -1.80
CA TYR A 20 8.11 9.36 -0.91
C TYR A 20 8.49 8.73 0.41
N TYR A 21 9.64 9.10 0.95
CA TYR A 21 10.16 8.58 2.21
C TYR A 21 10.20 9.69 3.26
N GLY A 22 10.00 9.29 4.52
CA GLY A 22 10.12 10.17 5.66
C GLY A 22 10.73 9.46 6.86
N ILE A 23 11.33 10.24 7.74
CA ILE A 23 11.88 9.78 9.02
C ILE A 23 11.28 10.66 10.11
N ALA A 24 10.73 10.04 11.15
CA ALA A 24 10.27 10.70 12.35
C ALA A 24 11.01 10.12 13.55
N HIS A 25 11.01 10.83 14.66
CA HIS A 25 11.61 10.36 15.90
C HIS A 25 10.53 10.18 16.96
N ASP A 26 10.61 9.09 17.70
CA ASP A 26 9.76 8.84 18.84
C ASP A 26 10.22 9.68 20.05
N LYS A 27 9.41 9.71 21.10
CA LYS A 27 9.70 10.43 22.36
C LYS A 27 11.02 10.04 23.00
N ILE A 28 11.47 8.81 22.77
CA ILE A 28 12.74 8.25 23.25
C ILE A 28 13.88 8.40 22.23
N GLY A 29 13.64 9.08 21.10
CA GLY A 29 14.65 9.31 20.06
C GLY A 29 14.83 8.18 19.05
N LYS A 30 14.00 7.13 19.09
CA LYS A 30 14.03 6.04 18.11
C LYS A 30 13.58 6.55 16.74
N GLU A 31 14.31 6.22 15.69
CA GLU A 31 13.95 6.55 14.32
C GLU A 31 12.78 5.68 13.84
N LEU A 32 11.73 6.35 13.35
CA LEU A 32 10.57 5.72 12.74
C LEU A 32 10.53 6.07 11.27
N TYR A 33 10.49 5.05 10.43
CA TYR A 33 10.50 5.20 8.98
C TYR A 33 9.08 5.18 8.43
N SER A 34 8.86 6.02 7.44
CA SER A 34 7.60 6.05 6.71
C SER A 34 7.82 6.14 5.20
N SER A 35 6.90 5.62 4.44
CA SER A 35 6.86 5.83 3.00
C SER A 35 5.43 5.96 2.51
N THR A 36 5.25 6.73 1.45
CA THR A 36 3.95 6.96 0.85
C THR A 36 4.04 6.69 -0.65
N VAL A 37 3.20 5.80 -1.14
CA VAL A 37 3.03 5.55 -2.57
C VAL A 37 1.86 6.36 -3.06
N ILE A 38 2.13 7.30 -3.96
CA ILE A 38 1.12 8.18 -4.56
C ILE A 38 0.96 7.77 -6.03
N PRO A 39 -0.20 7.20 -6.42
CA PRO A 39 -0.50 6.95 -7.82
C PRO A 39 -0.98 8.22 -8.51
N ASN A 40 -1.00 8.21 -9.85
CA ASN A 40 -1.67 9.25 -10.62
C ASN A 40 -3.18 9.19 -10.46
N ARG A 41 -3.71 7.98 -10.34
CA ARG A 41 -5.12 7.69 -10.09
C ARG A 41 -5.22 6.51 -9.13
N GLY A 42 -6.01 6.63 -8.08
CA GLY A 42 -6.29 5.55 -7.14
C GLY A 42 -5.94 5.87 -5.70
N ALA A 43 -5.99 4.84 -4.86
CA ALA A 43 -5.74 4.93 -3.43
C ALA A 43 -4.26 5.12 -3.10
N TRP A 44 -3.98 5.97 -2.13
CA TRP A 44 -2.63 6.11 -1.57
C TRP A 44 -2.34 4.97 -0.61
N LEU A 45 -1.10 4.49 -0.65
CA LEU A 45 -0.58 3.54 0.33
C LEU A 45 0.45 4.26 1.20
N GLU A 46 0.16 4.33 2.48
CA GLU A 46 1.05 4.92 3.47
C GLU A 46 1.61 3.82 4.36
N TYR A 47 2.92 3.67 4.34
CA TYR A 47 3.64 2.69 5.17
C TYR A 47 4.33 3.41 6.31
N GLU A 48 4.27 2.85 7.51
CA GLU A 48 4.96 3.38 8.68
C GLU A 48 5.43 2.26 9.61
N THR A 49 6.54 2.49 10.28
CA THR A 49 6.98 1.65 11.39
C THR A 49 6.58 2.29 12.70
N ASP A 50 6.17 1.50 13.68
CA ASP A 50 5.89 1.98 15.02
C ASP A 50 7.05 1.71 16.00
N SER A 51 6.90 2.17 17.26
CA SER A 51 7.90 1.99 18.30
C SER A 51 8.17 0.51 18.66
N ASN A 52 7.28 -0.39 18.30
CA ASN A 52 7.39 -1.84 18.53
C ASN A 52 7.97 -2.59 17.33
N ASP A 53 8.53 -1.88 16.34
CA ASP A 53 9.04 -2.43 15.09
C ASP A 53 7.99 -3.11 14.22
N VAL A 54 6.72 -2.86 14.46
CA VAL A 54 5.63 -3.33 13.59
C VAL A 54 5.54 -2.43 12.36
N PHE A 55 5.57 -3.06 11.20
CA PHE A 55 5.41 -2.36 9.93
C PHE A 55 3.92 -2.32 9.58
N ASN A 56 3.35 -1.14 9.57
CA ASN A 56 1.94 -0.91 9.33
C ASN A 56 1.70 -0.28 7.96
N VAL A 57 0.53 -0.53 7.41
CA VAL A 57 0.06 0.10 6.18
C VAL A 57 -1.30 0.74 6.41
N ARG A 58 -1.51 1.87 5.75
CA ARG A 58 -2.79 2.56 5.70
C ARG A 58 -3.20 2.71 4.24
N VAL A 59 -4.37 2.24 3.91
CA VAL A 59 -4.94 2.36 2.58
C VAL A 59 -5.92 3.54 2.56
N ASP A 60 -5.58 4.57 1.79
CA ASP A 60 -6.45 5.72 1.52
C ASP A 60 -7.10 6.35 2.76
N ARG A 61 -6.30 6.72 3.74
CA ARG A 61 -6.71 7.37 5.01
C ARG A 61 -7.56 6.49 5.94
N THR A 62 -7.59 5.20 5.74
CA THR A 62 -8.24 4.27 6.67
C THR A 62 -7.38 4.02 7.90
N ARG A 63 -7.88 3.25 8.85
CA ARG A 63 -7.09 2.82 10.00
C ARG A 63 -5.94 1.92 9.56
N LYS A 64 -4.80 2.06 10.23
CA LYS A 64 -3.63 1.26 9.95
C LYS A 64 -3.82 -0.21 10.33
N VAL A 65 -3.24 -1.09 9.54
CA VAL A 65 -3.16 -2.53 9.76
C VAL A 65 -1.71 -2.99 9.61
N PRO A 66 -1.32 -4.11 10.20
CA PRO A 66 -0.01 -4.69 9.91
C PRO A 66 0.16 -4.95 8.40
N ILE A 67 1.35 -4.73 7.87
CA ILE A 67 1.60 -4.89 6.43
C ILE A 67 1.32 -6.32 5.95
N THR A 68 1.45 -7.30 6.83
CA THR A 68 1.17 -8.71 6.51
C THR A 68 -0.29 -8.94 6.14
N VAL A 69 -1.23 -8.18 6.68
CA VAL A 69 -2.64 -8.21 6.26
C VAL A 69 -2.77 -7.83 4.78
N LEU A 70 -2.12 -6.77 4.36
CA LEU A 70 -2.11 -6.35 2.95
C LEU A 70 -1.42 -7.39 2.07
N ILE A 71 -0.28 -7.92 2.49
CA ILE A 71 0.47 -8.95 1.76
C ILE A 71 -0.39 -10.19 1.54
N ARG A 72 -1.11 -10.64 2.56
CA ARG A 72 -2.04 -11.77 2.46
C ARG A 72 -3.20 -11.47 1.52
N ALA A 73 -3.77 -10.29 1.62
CA ALA A 73 -4.86 -9.85 0.75
C ALA A 73 -4.45 -9.76 -0.73
N LEU A 74 -3.17 -9.53 -1.02
CA LEU A 74 -2.63 -9.50 -2.37
C LEU A 74 -2.26 -10.89 -2.93
N GLY A 75 -2.35 -11.96 -2.14
CA GLY A 75 -2.20 -13.33 -2.61
C GLY A 75 -1.17 -14.19 -1.89
N ILE A 76 -0.35 -13.62 -0.99
CA ILE A 76 0.65 -14.36 -0.22
C ILE A 76 0.05 -14.66 1.16
N GLY A 77 -0.64 -15.81 1.26
CA GLY A 77 -1.56 -16.11 2.34
C GLY A 77 -0.95 -16.65 3.62
N THR A 78 0.12 -17.43 3.56
CA THR A 78 0.67 -18.12 4.73
C THR A 78 1.88 -17.43 5.32
N ASN A 79 2.13 -17.65 6.62
CA ASN A 79 3.33 -17.13 7.29
C ASN A 79 4.61 -17.67 6.67
N ALA A 80 4.60 -18.93 6.23
CA ALA A 80 5.75 -19.56 5.57
C ALA A 80 6.10 -18.86 4.26
N GLU A 81 5.10 -18.54 3.42
CA GLU A 81 5.28 -17.82 2.16
C GLU A 81 5.81 -16.41 2.39
N ILE A 82 5.30 -15.70 3.40
CA ILE A 82 5.77 -14.36 3.76
C ILE A 82 7.24 -14.41 4.21
N LYS A 83 7.61 -15.36 5.05
CA LYS A 83 8.99 -15.55 5.50
C LYS A 83 9.93 -15.94 4.38
N GLU A 84 9.48 -16.76 3.44
CA GLU A 84 10.25 -17.13 2.25
C GLU A 84 10.54 -15.91 1.36
N LEU A 85 9.53 -15.05 1.14
CA LEU A 85 9.63 -13.88 0.29
C LEU A 85 10.48 -12.76 0.89
N PHE A 86 10.30 -12.44 2.17
CA PHE A 86 10.96 -11.32 2.85
C PHE A 86 12.14 -11.73 3.73
N GLY A 87 12.36 -13.01 3.95
CA GLY A 87 13.31 -13.53 4.92
C GLY A 87 12.83 -13.32 6.37
N GLU A 88 13.71 -13.59 7.33
CA GLU A 88 13.44 -13.40 8.76
C GLU A 88 13.75 -11.96 9.21
N GLU A 89 13.22 -10.98 8.50
CA GLU A 89 13.35 -9.58 8.87
C GLU A 89 12.60 -9.29 10.17
N PRO A 90 13.24 -8.71 11.21
CA PRO A 90 12.60 -8.48 12.52
C PRO A 90 11.30 -7.70 12.46
N LYS A 91 11.19 -6.72 11.57
CA LYS A 91 9.97 -5.92 11.40
C LYS A 91 8.83 -6.72 10.76
N ILE A 92 9.15 -7.62 9.86
CA ILE A 92 8.16 -8.54 9.26
C ILE A 92 7.70 -9.56 10.29
N LEU A 93 8.59 -10.12 11.08
CA LEU A 93 8.24 -11.05 12.17
C LEU A 93 7.35 -10.38 13.22
N ALA A 94 7.68 -9.16 13.64
CA ALA A 94 6.85 -8.38 14.56
C ALA A 94 5.47 -8.06 13.96
N SER A 95 5.40 -7.80 12.68
CA SER A 95 4.13 -7.56 11.96
C SER A 95 3.27 -8.82 11.90
N ILE A 96 3.87 -10.00 11.69
CA ILE A 96 3.17 -11.29 11.72
C ILE A 96 2.57 -11.55 13.10
N GLU A 97 3.28 -11.26 14.17
CA GLU A 97 2.75 -11.41 15.55
C GLU A 97 1.56 -10.51 15.84
N LYS A 98 1.54 -9.31 15.27
CA LYS A 98 0.42 -8.35 15.42
C LYS A 98 -0.74 -8.61 14.47
N ASP A 99 -0.53 -9.41 13.44
CA ASP A 99 -1.53 -9.70 12.43
C ASP A 99 -2.58 -10.68 12.99
N PRO A 100 -3.86 -10.29 13.02
CA PRO A 100 -4.93 -11.18 13.47
C PRO A 100 -5.32 -12.23 12.42
N SER A 101 -4.80 -12.15 11.19
CA SER A 101 -5.11 -13.06 10.10
C SER A 101 -4.04 -14.15 9.95
N ASP A 102 -4.45 -15.32 9.47
CA ASP A 102 -3.57 -16.47 9.28
C ASP A 102 -3.47 -16.94 7.82
N ASN A 103 -4.40 -16.51 6.97
CA ASN A 103 -4.50 -16.94 5.59
C ASN A 103 -5.00 -15.82 4.67
N TYR A 104 -5.09 -16.11 3.39
CA TYR A 104 -5.54 -15.17 2.35
C TYR A 104 -6.95 -14.63 2.62
N GLU A 105 -7.88 -15.48 2.95
CA GLU A 105 -9.28 -15.09 3.19
C GLU A 105 -9.43 -14.20 4.42
N ASP A 106 -8.77 -14.55 5.51
CA ASP A 106 -8.74 -13.74 6.73
C ASP A 106 -8.10 -12.38 6.49
N GLY A 107 -7.02 -12.34 5.72
CA GLY A 107 -6.35 -11.11 5.31
C GLY A 107 -7.26 -10.19 4.50
N LEU A 108 -8.00 -10.74 3.54
CA LEU A 108 -9.00 -10.00 2.77
C LEU A 108 -10.08 -9.41 3.65
N LEU A 109 -10.62 -10.19 4.58
CA LEU A 109 -11.69 -9.75 5.47
C LEU A 109 -11.20 -8.66 6.45
N GLU A 110 -10.00 -8.81 7.01
CA GLU A 110 -9.42 -7.79 7.90
C GLU A 110 -9.19 -6.46 7.17
N LEU A 111 -8.67 -6.50 5.96
CA LEU A 111 -8.47 -5.32 5.16
C LEU A 111 -9.81 -4.68 4.76
N TYR A 112 -10.80 -5.48 4.40
CA TYR A 112 -12.14 -5.02 4.05
C TYR A 112 -12.83 -4.31 5.22
N LYS A 113 -12.71 -4.82 6.45
CA LYS A 113 -13.23 -4.17 7.66
C LYS A 113 -12.67 -2.76 7.85
N LYS A 114 -11.41 -2.54 7.48
CA LYS A 114 -10.76 -1.23 7.62
C LYS A 114 -11.17 -0.27 6.51
N ILE A 115 -11.34 -0.75 5.29
CA ILE A 115 -11.71 0.07 4.14
C ILE A 115 -13.20 0.43 4.19
N ARG A 116 -14.05 -0.53 4.54
CA ARG A 116 -15.50 -0.35 4.61
C ARG A 116 -16.06 -0.82 5.96
N PRO A 117 -15.93 -0.01 7.02
CA PRO A 117 -16.44 -0.36 8.34
C PRO A 117 -17.97 -0.49 8.32
N GLY A 118 -18.48 -1.50 9.02
CA GLY A 118 -19.92 -1.70 9.20
C GLY A 118 -20.64 -2.41 8.08
N GLU A 119 -19.99 -2.74 6.98
CA GLU A 119 -20.59 -3.56 5.92
C GLU A 119 -20.50 -5.07 6.24
N PRO A 120 -21.45 -5.87 5.74
CA PRO A 120 -21.40 -7.33 5.89
C PRO A 120 -20.13 -7.91 5.28
N LEU A 121 -19.46 -8.81 6.01
CA LEU A 121 -18.22 -9.43 5.56
C LEU A 121 -18.50 -10.57 4.59
N SER A 122 -17.86 -10.51 3.43
CA SER A 122 -17.89 -11.56 2.41
C SER A 122 -16.52 -11.61 1.73
N VAL A 123 -15.99 -12.81 1.56
CA VAL A 123 -14.72 -13.02 0.86
C VAL A 123 -14.81 -12.54 -0.59
N ASP A 124 -15.88 -12.83 -1.28
CA ASP A 124 -16.09 -12.43 -2.68
C ASP A 124 -16.14 -10.91 -2.82
N SER A 125 -16.85 -10.22 -1.93
CA SER A 125 -16.92 -8.76 -1.92
C SER A 125 -15.58 -8.12 -1.59
N ALA A 126 -14.83 -8.67 -0.65
CA ALA A 126 -13.50 -8.22 -0.28
C ALA A 126 -12.50 -8.39 -1.43
N GLU A 127 -12.50 -9.54 -2.08
CA GLU A 127 -11.67 -9.82 -3.24
C GLU A 127 -11.99 -8.88 -4.40
N SER A 128 -13.26 -8.68 -4.72
CA SER A 128 -13.70 -7.75 -5.75
C SER A 128 -13.27 -6.32 -5.47
N LEU A 129 -13.37 -5.87 -4.22
CA LEU A 129 -12.94 -4.53 -3.81
C LEU A 129 -11.43 -4.34 -3.98
N ILE A 130 -10.63 -5.27 -3.49
CA ILE A 130 -9.17 -5.19 -3.58
C ILE A 130 -8.69 -5.23 -5.04
N ASN A 131 -9.25 -6.14 -5.84
CA ASN A 131 -8.93 -6.22 -7.26
C ASN A 131 -9.31 -4.94 -8.02
N SER A 132 -10.43 -4.34 -7.68
CA SER A 132 -10.85 -3.09 -8.30
C SER A 132 -10.00 -1.90 -7.85
N MET A 133 -9.51 -1.88 -6.62
CA MET A 133 -8.68 -0.79 -6.09
C MET A 133 -7.27 -0.77 -6.69
N PHE A 134 -6.64 -1.92 -6.90
CA PHE A 134 -5.22 -2.01 -7.25
C PHE A 134 -4.93 -2.61 -8.62
N PHE A 135 -5.82 -3.42 -9.16
CA PHE A 135 -5.60 -4.18 -10.40
C PHE A 135 -6.51 -3.80 -11.56
N ASP A 136 -7.45 -2.88 -11.37
CA ASP A 136 -8.27 -2.33 -12.46
C ASP A 136 -7.56 -1.08 -13.04
N PRO A 137 -7.11 -1.10 -14.29
CA PRO A 137 -6.41 0.04 -14.90
C PRO A 137 -7.25 1.32 -14.96
N ARG A 138 -8.56 1.20 -14.88
CA ARG A 138 -9.48 2.36 -14.86
C ARG A 138 -9.50 3.06 -13.50
N ARG A 139 -9.11 2.37 -12.42
CA ARG A 139 -9.17 2.86 -11.04
C ARG A 139 -7.81 3.09 -10.41
N TYR A 140 -6.78 2.41 -10.87
CA TYR A 140 -5.43 2.56 -10.36
C TYR A 140 -4.42 2.64 -11.48
N ASP A 141 -3.62 3.72 -11.49
CA ASP A 141 -2.56 3.92 -12.46
C ASP A 141 -1.47 4.80 -11.87
N LEU A 142 -0.23 4.35 -11.97
CA LEU A 142 0.96 5.13 -11.59
C LEU A 142 1.35 6.15 -12.67
N ALA A 143 0.91 5.94 -13.90
CA ALA A 143 1.33 6.65 -15.10
C ALA A 143 2.85 6.56 -15.36
N LYS A 144 3.31 7.07 -16.47
CA LYS A 144 4.74 7.01 -16.86
C LYS A 144 5.66 7.68 -15.85
N VAL A 145 5.25 8.83 -15.33
CA VAL A 145 6.04 9.58 -14.34
C VAL A 145 6.18 8.81 -13.03
N GLY A 146 5.09 8.24 -12.55
CA GLY A 146 5.08 7.43 -11.32
C GLY A 146 5.97 6.19 -11.46
N ARG A 147 5.85 5.47 -12.55
CA ARG A 147 6.68 4.29 -12.86
C ARG A 147 8.16 4.63 -12.95
N TYR A 148 8.49 5.70 -13.66
CA TYR A 148 9.87 6.17 -13.76
C TYR A 148 10.47 6.52 -12.40
N LYS A 149 9.76 7.30 -11.59
CA LYS A 149 10.23 7.67 -10.24
C LYS A 149 10.34 6.48 -9.30
N PHE A 150 9.41 5.55 -9.39
CA PHE A 150 9.43 4.32 -8.63
C PHE A 150 10.66 3.47 -8.97
N ASN A 151 10.91 3.26 -10.27
CA ASN A 151 12.07 2.53 -10.74
C ASN A 151 13.38 3.19 -10.33
N LYS A 152 13.45 4.50 -10.43
CA LYS A 152 14.65 5.26 -10.08
C LYS A 152 14.95 5.14 -8.58
N LYS A 153 13.96 5.33 -7.71
CA LYS A 153 14.16 5.29 -6.26
C LYS A 153 14.42 3.89 -5.71
N LEU A 154 13.69 2.89 -6.21
CA LEU A 154 13.82 1.51 -5.73
C LEU A 154 14.83 0.68 -6.50
N ALA A 155 15.31 1.18 -7.63
CA ALA A 155 16.20 0.45 -8.55
C ALA A 155 15.65 -0.95 -8.90
N LEU A 156 14.36 -1.05 -9.22
CA LEU A 156 13.67 -2.32 -9.42
C LEU A 156 14.28 -3.13 -10.56
N ARG A 157 14.68 -2.49 -11.65
CA ARG A 157 15.33 -3.16 -12.78
C ARG A 157 16.61 -3.91 -12.38
N ASN A 158 17.31 -3.42 -11.36
CA ASN A 158 18.53 -4.04 -10.85
C ASN A 158 18.24 -5.14 -9.81
N ARG A 159 17.06 -5.14 -9.19
CA ARG A 159 16.68 -6.07 -8.13
C ARG A 159 15.87 -7.25 -8.63
N ILE A 160 15.09 -7.03 -9.67
CA ILE A 160 14.21 -8.02 -10.27
C ILE A 160 14.84 -8.48 -11.58
N SER A 161 15.93 -9.24 -11.49
CA SER A 161 16.55 -9.84 -12.66
C SER A 161 15.86 -11.15 -13.02
N GLY A 162 15.53 -11.33 -14.29
CA GLY A 162 15.02 -12.60 -14.82
C GLY A 162 13.49 -12.77 -14.81
N PHE A 163 12.74 -11.78 -14.39
CA PHE A 163 11.27 -11.80 -14.47
C PHE A 163 10.76 -10.94 -15.64
N ILE A 164 10.05 -11.57 -16.55
CA ILE A 164 9.39 -10.92 -17.70
C ILE A 164 8.44 -9.80 -17.25
N LEU A 165 7.81 -10.00 -16.10
CA LEU A 165 6.88 -9.04 -15.50
C LEU A 165 7.50 -7.71 -15.10
N ALA A 166 8.82 -7.62 -14.97
CA ALA A 166 9.47 -6.37 -14.62
C ALA A 166 9.36 -5.32 -15.73
N GLU A 167 9.47 -5.72 -16.99
CA GLU A 167 9.30 -4.83 -18.13
C GLU A 167 7.83 -4.47 -18.35
N ASP A 168 6.94 -5.45 -18.31
CA ASP A 168 5.49 -5.24 -18.48
C ASP A 168 4.85 -4.40 -17.37
N VAL A 169 5.40 -4.46 -16.16
CA VAL A 169 4.90 -3.68 -15.01
C VAL A 169 5.56 -2.32 -14.90
N LEU A 170 6.80 -2.19 -15.40
CA LEU A 170 7.62 -0.99 -15.24
C LEU A 170 7.61 -0.07 -16.47
N ASP A 171 7.24 -0.55 -17.61
CA ASP A 171 7.06 0.17 -18.85
C ASP A 171 5.58 0.35 -19.15
#